data_bf383cd007b32a52025f27fd0bd0a680
#
_entry.id   bf383cd007b32a52025f27fd0bd0a680
#
_cell.length_a   1.000
_cell.length_b   1.000
_cell.length_c   1.000
_cell.angle_alpha   90.00
_cell.angle_beta   90.00
_cell.angle_gamma   90.00
#
_symmetry.space_group_name_H-M   'P 1'
#
loop_
_entity.id
_entity.type
_entity.pdbx_description
1 polymer ?
#
loop_
_entity_poly.entity_id
_entity_poly.type
_entity_poly.pdbx_seq_one_letter_code
_entity_poly.pdbx_strand_id
1 'polypeptide(L)'
;MMISRQNPEEVLDLSQASLRFKGTKKISHEVFIHKEEKMKKPFMLMILDGFGLSSKTTGNAIAAASLPNINEMFKKYPFTTLKASGLAVGLPEGQMGNSEVGHLNIGAGRVVYQELTRISKAIDEGIFNGNTALLSAINHAGSCKTLHIMGLLSDGGVHSHIDHIKAVIRLSASQGVKRIYVHCFMDGRDVPPTSGIEYMKDLSDFAAGFAGVSVGVVSGRYYAMDRDNRWERVRLAYDALAMCKGLTASSGTEAVENAYRRGETDEFIKPTVCGRFPGIKSGDSVIFCNFRPDRARELTRCFVDPDFDGFDRWADEKESSDAAGKISGALPISDLCYVCMTQYDVAMPNVEVAFPPQTIKNTLGEYLSSLGLTQLRIAETEKYAHVTFFFNGGVEKPNPLEDRILIPSPKVATYDLKPEMSAYEVTEAVIKEIESLKYDCIILNFANADMVGHTGNFDAAVKAVEAVDKCVGKIVSSMLAAGGQILMTADHGNADVMTDESGNPVTSHSTNPVPLSHIAADPRTLAGGGRLCDVAPTMLKLMGLAIPAEMTGNPLV
;
A
#
# COMPACT_ATOMS: atom_id res chain seq x y z
N MET A 1 50.90 -22.42 -32.63
CA MET A 1 51.19 -22.50 -34.06
C MET A 1 50.22 -21.58 -34.78
N MET A 2 50.74 -20.43 -35.25
CA MET A 2 50.39 -19.60 -36.41
C MET A 2 48.92 -19.20 -36.56
N ILE A 3 48.57 -17.92 -36.32
CA ILE A 3 48.65 -16.74 -37.17
C ILE A 3 47.67 -16.84 -38.37
N SER A 4 46.62 -15.97 -38.41
CA SER A 4 46.66 -14.87 -39.37
C SER A 4 45.50 -13.89 -39.09
N ARG A 5 45.88 -12.62 -39.07
CA ARG A 5 45.08 -11.39 -39.12
C ARG A 5 44.40 -11.26 -40.48
N GLN A 6 43.27 -10.56 -40.55
CA GLN A 6 43.05 -9.46 -41.49
C GLN A 6 41.74 -8.69 -41.16
N ASN A 7 41.90 -7.42 -40.90
CA ASN A 7 40.99 -6.30 -41.21
C ASN A 7 41.21 -5.89 -42.65
N PRO A 8 40.44 -5.07 -43.37
CA PRO A 8 39.77 -3.82 -42.95
C PRO A 8 38.41 -3.47 -43.62
N GLU A 9 37.76 -2.44 -43.05
CA GLU A 9 36.94 -1.38 -43.63
C GLU A 9 36.26 -1.61 -45.00
N GLU A 10 34.94 -1.59 -45.02
CA GLU A 10 34.14 -1.09 -46.15
C GLU A 10 33.18 0.01 -45.68
N VAL A 11 33.55 1.24 -45.99
CA VAL A 11 32.70 2.42 -46.02
C VAL A 11 31.75 2.30 -47.22
N LEU A 12 30.47 2.12 -46.95
CA LEU A 12 29.47 2.17 -48.02
C LEU A 12 28.94 3.60 -48.13
N ASP A 13 29.39 4.25 -49.22
CA ASP A 13 28.87 5.51 -49.73
C ASP A 13 27.43 5.35 -50.26
N LEU A 14 26.46 5.97 -49.57
CA LEU A 14 25.05 6.02 -49.98
C LEU A 14 24.68 7.33 -50.66
N SER A 15 25.43 7.71 -51.66
CA SER A 15 25.07 8.80 -52.58
C SER A 15 24.73 8.29 -53.98
N GLN A 16 23.66 7.55 -54.14
CA GLN A 16 22.89 7.46 -55.40
C GLN A 16 21.89 6.26 -55.38
N ALA A 17 20.70 6.51 -54.93
CA ALA A 17 19.53 5.73 -55.35
C ALA A 17 18.30 6.63 -55.39
N SER A 18 18.12 7.31 -56.52
CA SER A 18 16.85 7.98 -56.85
C SER A 18 15.84 6.95 -57.31
N LEU A 19 14.88 6.57 -56.47
CA LEU A 19 13.66 5.88 -56.86
C LEU A 19 12.48 6.85 -56.75
N ARG A 20 12.00 7.25 -57.96
CA ARG A 20 10.76 8.04 -58.09
C ARG A 20 9.56 7.19 -57.67
N PHE A 21 8.91 7.56 -56.57
CA PHE A 21 7.51 7.22 -56.31
C PHE A 21 6.65 8.47 -56.49
N LYS A 22 5.78 8.43 -57.50
CA LYS A 22 4.71 9.39 -57.72
C LYS A 22 3.61 9.13 -56.70
N GLY A 23 3.22 10.15 -55.92
CA GLY A 23 1.94 10.22 -55.25
C GLY A 23 1.95 10.01 -53.75
N THR A 24 2.49 10.95 -52.97
CA THR A 24 2.06 11.20 -51.61
C THR A 24 2.04 12.70 -51.38
N LYS A 25 0.91 13.16 -50.83
CA LYS A 25 0.67 14.56 -50.45
C LYS A 25 1.80 15.06 -49.56
N LYS A 26 2.29 16.26 -49.87
CA LYS A 26 3.12 17.07 -48.95
C LYS A 26 2.45 17.11 -47.58
N ILE A 27 2.95 16.30 -46.65
CA ILE A 27 2.76 16.54 -45.23
C ILE A 27 3.75 17.66 -44.92
N SER A 28 3.23 18.82 -44.72
CA SER A 28 3.95 20.07 -44.55
C SER A 28 4.87 20.00 -43.32
N HIS A 29 6.06 20.52 -43.49
CA HIS A 29 7.06 20.82 -42.48
C HIS A 29 6.57 21.81 -41.37
N GLU A 30 5.27 22.13 -41.36
CA GLU A 30 4.70 23.11 -40.40
C GLU A 30 4.40 22.55 -39.00
N VAL A 31 4.47 21.23 -38.79
CA VAL A 31 4.20 20.65 -37.47
C VAL A 31 5.41 20.73 -36.51
N PHE A 32 6.61 21.04 -37.03
CA PHE A 32 7.83 21.11 -36.22
C PHE A 32 8.29 22.55 -35.85
N ILE A 33 7.68 23.59 -36.43
CA ILE A 33 8.13 24.99 -36.22
C ILE A 33 7.32 25.75 -35.14
N HIS A 34 6.23 25.17 -34.60
CA HIS A 34 5.44 25.84 -33.56
C HIS A 34 5.77 25.40 -32.12
N LYS A 35 6.95 24.84 -31.90
CA LYS A 35 7.46 24.50 -30.55
C LYS A 35 8.43 25.56 -29.98
N GLU A 36 8.61 26.66 -30.68
CA GLU A 36 9.43 27.78 -30.20
C GLU A 36 8.54 28.91 -29.64
N GLU A 37 8.82 29.29 -28.39
CA GLU A 37 8.35 30.49 -27.69
C GLU A 37 6.94 30.50 -27.07
N LYS A 38 6.46 29.44 -26.43
CA LYS A 38 5.61 29.67 -25.26
C LYS A 38 6.49 29.66 -24.02
N MET A 39 6.68 30.81 -23.38
CA MET A 39 7.24 30.87 -22.03
C MET A 39 6.54 29.79 -21.18
N LYS A 40 7.32 28.91 -20.56
CA LYS A 40 6.77 27.88 -19.69
C LYS A 40 5.96 28.55 -18.59
N LYS A 41 4.70 28.18 -18.49
CA LYS A 41 3.83 28.60 -17.38
C LYS A 41 3.83 27.45 -16.39
N PRO A 42 4.58 27.54 -15.28
CA PRO A 42 4.71 26.41 -14.36
C PRO A 42 3.37 26.06 -13.73
N PHE A 43 3.13 24.75 -13.54
CA PHE A 43 2.01 24.25 -12.76
C PHE A 43 2.52 23.71 -11.44
N MET A 44 1.95 24.13 -10.30
CA MET A 44 2.34 23.63 -8.99
C MET A 44 1.20 22.85 -8.35
N LEU A 45 1.53 21.68 -7.80
CA LEU A 45 0.75 21.04 -6.74
C LEU A 45 1.40 21.37 -5.42
N MET A 46 0.65 22.09 -4.57
CA MET A 46 1.07 22.45 -3.22
C MET A 46 0.27 21.62 -2.21
N ILE A 47 0.95 20.76 -1.46
CA ILE A 47 0.36 19.89 -0.46
C ILE A 47 0.66 20.43 0.92
N LEU A 48 -0.38 20.79 1.67
CA LEU A 48 -0.32 21.20 3.06
C LEU A 48 -0.57 19.95 3.94
N ASP A 49 0.48 19.20 4.24
CA ASP A 49 0.40 17.91 4.91
C ASP A 49 -0.30 18.03 6.28
N GLY A 50 -1.30 17.17 6.52
CA GLY A 50 -2.08 17.20 7.76
C GLY A 50 -3.08 18.34 7.90
N PHE A 51 -3.35 19.12 6.84
CA PHE A 51 -4.28 20.26 6.86
C PHE A 51 -5.72 19.80 6.56
N GLY A 52 -6.40 19.21 7.56
CA GLY A 52 -7.81 18.85 7.46
C GLY A 52 -8.78 20.00 7.62
N LEU A 53 -10.03 19.79 7.24
CA LEU A 53 -11.11 20.76 7.37
C LEU A 53 -12.16 20.24 8.37
N SER A 54 -12.29 20.94 9.51
CA SER A 54 -13.28 20.63 10.53
C SER A 54 -14.16 21.86 10.81
N SER A 55 -15.45 21.63 11.02
CA SER A 55 -16.37 22.67 11.50
C SER A 55 -16.23 22.92 13.00
N LYS A 56 -15.57 22.05 13.75
CA LYS A 56 -15.29 22.22 15.17
C LYS A 56 -14.13 23.20 15.33
N THR A 57 -14.28 24.17 16.22
CA THR A 57 -13.24 25.16 16.54
C THR A 57 -12.42 24.75 17.77
N THR A 58 -13.02 24.04 18.71
CA THR A 58 -12.33 23.53 19.91
C THR A 58 -11.37 22.43 19.51
N GLY A 59 -10.12 22.52 19.97
CA GLY A 59 -9.09 21.55 19.65
C GLY A 59 -8.64 21.55 18.18
N ASN A 60 -8.96 22.60 17.42
CA ASN A 60 -8.60 22.76 16.03
C ASN A 60 -7.54 23.86 15.89
N ALA A 61 -6.28 23.46 15.72
CA ALA A 61 -5.16 24.39 15.60
C ALA A 61 -5.25 25.25 14.33
N ILE A 62 -5.83 24.72 13.25
CA ILE A 62 -6.05 25.46 12.00
C ILE A 62 -7.07 26.57 12.20
N ALA A 63 -8.17 26.28 12.93
CA ALA A 63 -9.20 27.29 13.23
C ALA A 63 -8.71 28.36 14.23
N ALA A 64 -7.77 28.02 15.11
CA ALA A 64 -7.19 28.94 16.08
C ALA A 64 -6.07 29.82 15.49
N ALA A 65 -5.44 29.38 14.40
CA ALA A 65 -4.32 30.08 13.76
C ALA A 65 -4.77 31.31 12.96
N SER A 66 -3.90 32.32 12.92
CA SER A 66 -4.08 33.50 12.04
C SER A 66 -3.58 33.14 10.63
N LEU A 67 -4.51 32.93 9.70
CA LEU A 67 -4.24 32.46 8.33
C LEU A 67 -4.71 33.47 7.27
N PRO A 68 -4.19 34.74 7.24
CA PRO A 68 -4.67 35.74 6.31
C PRO A 68 -4.50 35.35 4.84
N ASN A 69 -3.38 34.70 4.48
CA ASN A 69 -3.09 34.32 3.10
C ASN A 69 -3.95 33.15 2.63
N ILE A 70 -3.99 32.05 3.37
CA ILE A 70 -4.78 30.84 3.02
C ILE A 70 -6.27 31.20 2.98
N ASN A 71 -6.77 31.97 3.95
CA ASN A 71 -8.16 32.42 3.99
C ASN A 71 -8.51 33.33 2.82
N GLU A 72 -7.57 34.20 2.39
CA GLU A 72 -7.76 35.01 1.17
C GLU A 72 -7.84 34.10 -0.06
N MET A 73 -6.96 33.08 -0.19
CA MET A 73 -6.98 32.14 -1.32
C MET A 73 -8.32 31.41 -1.39
N PHE A 74 -8.83 30.88 -0.28
CA PHE A 74 -10.12 30.18 -0.25
C PHE A 74 -11.33 31.08 -0.53
N LYS A 75 -11.23 32.37 -0.28
CA LYS A 75 -12.29 33.35 -0.61
C LYS A 75 -12.23 33.84 -2.06
N LYS A 76 -11.03 34.01 -2.60
CA LYS A 76 -10.80 34.63 -3.91
C LYS A 76 -10.85 33.63 -5.06
N TYR A 77 -10.42 32.38 -4.81
CA TYR A 77 -10.27 31.36 -5.84
C TYR A 77 -11.29 30.24 -5.68
N PRO A 78 -11.63 29.51 -6.76
CA PRO A 78 -12.47 28.32 -6.68
C PRO A 78 -11.95 27.33 -5.63
N PHE A 79 -12.86 26.88 -4.79
CA PHE A 79 -12.59 26.03 -3.64
C PHE A 79 -13.59 24.87 -3.58
N THR A 80 -13.10 23.70 -3.24
CA THR A 80 -13.91 22.51 -2.91
C THR A 80 -13.19 21.66 -1.86
N THR A 81 -13.80 20.56 -1.46
CA THR A 81 -13.23 19.61 -0.51
C THR A 81 -13.03 18.24 -1.14
N LEU A 82 -12.00 17.51 -0.69
CA LEU A 82 -11.72 16.15 -1.11
C LEU A 82 -11.86 15.18 0.07
N LYS A 83 -12.38 13.98 -0.20
CA LYS A 83 -12.32 12.87 0.75
C LYS A 83 -10.90 12.32 0.80
N ALA A 84 -10.33 12.24 2.01
CA ALA A 84 -8.95 11.84 2.26
C ALA A 84 -8.83 10.64 3.24
N SER A 85 -9.91 9.88 3.45
CA SER A 85 -9.96 8.77 4.41
C SER A 85 -10.84 7.62 3.90
N GLY A 86 -10.77 6.47 4.56
CA GLY A 86 -11.58 5.30 4.26
C GLY A 86 -11.49 4.82 2.82
N LEU A 87 -12.57 4.29 2.29
CA LEU A 87 -12.64 3.73 0.92
C LEU A 87 -12.25 4.73 -0.18
N ALA A 88 -12.39 6.02 0.07
CA ALA A 88 -12.03 7.06 -0.90
C ALA A 88 -10.53 7.10 -1.22
N VAL A 89 -9.69 6.54 -0.34
CA VAL A 89 -8.24 6.44 -0.50
C VAL A 89 -7.74 4.99 -0.45
N GLY A 90 -8.64 4.00 -0.52
CA GLY A 90 -8.29 2.58 -0.54
C GLY A 90 -8.04 1.94 0.82
N LEU A 91 -8.46 2.59 1.90
CA LEU A 91 -8.43 2.09 3.28
C LEU A 91 -9.81 1.54 3.68
N PRO A 92 -9.91 0.74 4.74
CA PRO A 92 -11.19 0.36 5.33
C PRO A 92 -12.08 1.56 5.66
N GLU A 93 -13.39 1.36 5.68
CA GLU A 93 -14.35 2.41 6.05
C GLU A 93 -14.05 2.95 7.45
N GLY A 94 -14.12 4.28 7.62
CA GLY A 94 -13.83 4.95 8.90
C GLY A 94 -12.34 5.04 9.28
N GLN A 95 -11.44 4.41 8.55
CA GLN A 95 -10.01 4.53 8.81
C GLN A 95 -9.48 5.88 8.31
N MET A 96 -8.73 6.58 9.16
CA MET A 96 -8.07 7.84 8.82
C MET A 96 -7.02 7.65 7.72
N GLY A 97 -6.88 8.63 6.83
CA GLY A 97 -5.82 8.69 5.84
C GLY A 97 -4.44 8.86 6.49
N ASN A 98 -3.40 8.74 5.68
CA ASN A 98 -2.02 9.03 6.05
C ASN A 98 -1.23 9.52 4.84
N SER A 99 -0.03 10.06 5.08
CA SER A 99 0.76 10.69 4.01
C SER A 99 1.17 9.70 2.91
N GLU A 100 1.49 8.45 3.25
CA GLU A 100 1.85 7.41 2.27
C GLU A 100 0.70 7.16 1.29
N VAL A 101 -0.47 6.85 1.84
CA VAL A 101 -1.68 6.56 1.06
C VAL A 101 -2.17 7.81 0.32
N GLY A 102 -2.14 8.99 0.95
CA GLY A 102 -2.56 10.25 0.36
C GLY A 102 -1.74 10.60 -0.88
N HIS A 103 -0.41 10.64 -0.74
CA HIS A 103 0.50 10.95 -1.85
C HIS A 103 0.47 9.89 -2.95
N LEU A 104 0.33 8.60 -2.58
CA LEU A 104 0.17 7.52 -3.53
C LEU A 104 -1.08 7.69 -4.40
N ASN A 105 -2.23 7.98 -3.79
CA ASN A 105 -3.49 8.20 -4.52
C ASN A 105 -3.43 9.44 -5.42
N ILE A 106 -2.86 10.54 -4.93
CA ILE A 106 -2.66 11.77 -5.71
C ILE A 106 -1.78 11.47 -6.93
N GLY A 107 -0.61 10.87 -6.72
CA GLY A 107 0.36 10.59 -7.78
C GLY A 107 -0.12 9.55 -8.79
N ALA A 108 -0.86 8.52 -8.34
CA ALA A 108 -1.41 7.47 -9.18
C ALA A 108 -2.63 7.91 -10.00
N GLY A 109 -3.33 8.98 -9.60
CA GLY A 109 -4.57 9.42 -10.25
C GLY A 109 -5.70 8.38 -10.19
N ARG A 110 -5.63 7.45 -9.23
CA ARG A 110 -6.62 6.38 -9.00
C ARG A 110 -6.61 5.97 -7.54
N VAL A 111 -7.71 5.36 -7.07
CA VAL A 111 -7.73 4.75 -5.74
C VAL A 111 -6.83 3.52 -5.74
N VAL A 112 -5.79 3.53 -4.91
CA VAL A 112 -4.89 2.39 -4.71
C VAL A 112 -5.31 1.70 -3.41
N TYR A 113 -6.00 0.58 -3.54
CA TYR A 113 -6.51 -0.16 -2.40
C TYR A 113 -5.38 -0.88 -1.65
N GLN A 114 -5.34 -0.70 -0.33
CA GLN A 114 -4.52 -1.53 0.55
C GLN A 114 -5.01 -2.99 0.51
N GLU A 115 -4.15 -3.96 0.79
CA GLU A 115 -4.44 -5.38 0.56
C GLU A 115 -5.72 -5.85 1.27
N LEU A 116 -5.96 -5.44 2.52
CA LEU A 116 -7.21 -5.74 3.23
C LEU A 116 -8.43 -5.28 2.42
N THR A 117 -8.45 -4.02 2.04
CA THR A 117 -9.58 -3.41 1.32
C THR A 117 -9.71 -3.97 -0.10
N ARG A 118 -8.57 -4.24 -0.75
CA ARG A 118 -8.52 -4.85 -2.10
C ARG A 118 -9.16 -6.22 -2.13
N ILE A 119 -8.82 -7.08 -1.15
CA ILE A 119 -9.37 -8.43 -1.06
C ILE A 119 -10.84 -8.39 -0.67
N SER A 120 -11.22 -7.59 0.35
CA SER A 120 -12.61 -7.41 0.77
C SER A 120 -13.49 -6.93 -0.39
N LYS A 121 -13.03 -5.92 -1.12
CA LYS A 121 -13.73 -5.42 -2.32
C LYS A 121 -13.87 -6.49 -3.40
N ALA A 122 -12.83 -7.29 -3.65
CA ALA A 122 -12.92 -8.38 -4.61
C ALA A 122 -13.94 -9.44 -4.19
N ILE A 123 -14.11 -9.69 -2.89
CA ILE A 123 -15.14 -10.59 -2.33
C ILE A 123 -16.52 -9.99 -2.56
N ASP A 124 -16.74 -8.72 -2.20
CA ASP A 124 -18.02 -8.03 -2.32
C ASP A 124 -18.50 -7.91 -3.78
N GLU A 125 -17.57 -7.66 -4.70
CA GLU A 125 -17.85 -7.56 -6.14
C GLU A 125 -17.94 -8.93 -6.85
N GLY A 126 -17.66 -10.02 -6.13
CA GLY A 126 -17.68 -11.39 -6.70
C GLY A 126 -16.47 -11.74 -7.56
N ILE A 127 -15.53 -10.81 -7.77
CA ILE A 127 -14.29 -11.03 -8.54
C ILE A 127 -13.41 -12.11 -7.88
N PHE A 128 -13.44 -12.18 -6.55
CA PHE A 128 -12.75 -13.18 -5.75
C PHE A 128 -13.05 -14.61 -6.21
N ASN A 129 -14.29 -14.88 -6.62
CA ASN A 129 -14.74 -16.22 -7.03
C ASN A 129 -14.11 -16.68 -8.38
N GLY A 130 -13.59 -15.74 -9.17
CA GLY A 130 -12.89 -16.01 -10.42
C GLY A 130 -11.36 -16.00 -10.29
N ASN A 131 -10.81 -15.88 -9.09
CA ASN A 131 -9.37 -15.82 -8.88
C ASN A 131 -8.68 -17.14 -9.28
N THR A 132 -7.79 -17.07 -10.25
CA THR A 132 -7.20 -18.27 -10.89
C THR A 132 -6.33 -19.08 -9.93
N ALA A 133 -5.57 -18.45 -9.06
CA ALA A 133 -4.72 -19.16 -8.10
C ALA A 133 -5.56 -19.85 -7.01
N LEU A 134 -6.59 -19.20 -6.48
CA LEU A 134 -7.50 -19.83 -5.53
C LEU A 134 -8.22 -21.02 -6.18
N LEU A 135 -8.71 -20.86 -7.41
CA LEU A 135 -9.36 -21.93 -8.14
C LEU A 135 -8.38 -23.09 -8.50
N SER A 136 -7.10 -22.79 -8.72
CA SER A 136 -6.05 -23.81 -8.92
C SER A 136 -5.96 -24.75 -7.71
N ALA A 137 -5.80 -24.19 -6.48
CA ALA A 137 -5.76 -24.99 -5.26
C ALA A 137 -7.07 -25.76 -4.99
N ILE A 138 -8.21 -25.11 -5.21
CA ILE A 138 -9.53 -25.69 -4.99
C ILE A 138 -9.78 -26.85 -5.97
N ASN A 139 -9.47 -26.67 -7.25
CA ASN A 139 -9.60 -27.72 -8.27
C ASN A 139 -8.62 -28.86 -8.05
N HIS A 140 -7.39 -28.56 -7.61
CA HIS A 140 -6.40 -29.59 -7.27
C HIS A 140 -6.86 -30.46 -6.08
N ALA A 141 -7.47 -29.86 -5.05
CA ALA A 141 -8.09 -30.59 -3.96
C ALA A 141 -9.26 -31.45 -4.46
N GLY A 142 -10.13 -30.86 -5.28
CA GLY A 142 -11.29 -31.54 -5.88
C GLY A 142 -12.12 -32.34 -4.87
N SER A 143 -12.60 -33.53 -5.28
CA SER A 143 -13.40 -34.42 -4.42
C SER A 143 -12.58 -35.44 -3.65
N CYS A 144 -11.31 -35.63 -3.98
CA CYS A 144 -10.49 -36.76 -3.50
C CYS A 144 -9.39 -36.38 -2.52
N LYS A 145 -8.84 -35.14 -2.64
CA LYS A 145 -7.76 -34.64 -1.80
C LYS A 145 -8.30 -33.72 -0.71
N THR A 146 -7.41 -33.14 0.09
CA THR A 146 -7.77 -32.24 1.18
C THR A 146 -7.36 -30.80 0.83
N LEU A 147 -8.21 -29.85 1.15
CA LEU A 147 -7.86 -28.43 1.14
C LEU A 147 -7.60 -27.96 2.58
N HIS A 148 -6.46 -27.35 2.78
CA HIS A 148 -6.05 -26.70 4.02
C HIS A 148 -6.14 -25.18 3.86
N ILE A 149 -6.87 -24.52 4.73
CA ILE A 149 -7.00 -23.07 4.79
C ILE A 149 -6.35 -22.62 6.09
N MET A 150 -5.34 -21.75 6.03
CA MET A 150 -4.67 -21.25 7.24
C MET A 150 -4.59 -19.74 7.25
N GLY A 151 -4.59 -19.15 8.44
CA GLY A 151 -4.49 -17.70 8.61
C GLY A 151 -4.72 -17.25 10.03
N LEU A 152 -4.38 -15.97 10.29
CA LEU A 152 -4.65 -15.30 11.55
C LEU A 152 -6.16 -15.07 11.69
N LEU A 153 -6.73 -15.58 12.78
CA LEU A 153 -8.17 -15.59 13.02
C LEU A 153 -8.58 -14.40 13.90
N SER A 154 -8.81 -13.27 13.30
CA SER A 154 -9.37 -12.06 13.94
C SER A 154 -9.97 -11.13 12.88
N ASP A 155 -10.62 -10.07 13.33
CA ASP A 155 -11.08 -8.93 12.53
C ASP A 155 -10.10 -7.74 12.58
N GLY A 156 -8.96 -7.88 13.23
CA GLY A 156 -7.96 -6.80 13.38
C GLY A 156 -7.39 -6.26 12.07
N GLY A 157 -7.46 -7.04 10.98
CA GLY A 157 -7.18 -6.57 9.63
C GLY A 157 -5.72 -6.18 9.34
N VAL A 158 -4.77 -6.57 10.21
CA VAL A 158 -3.35 -6.24 10.05
C VAL A 158 -2.60 -7.27 9.19
N HIS A 159 -2.86 -8.55 9.42
CA HIS A 159 -2.20 -9.66 8.72
C HIS A 159 -3.16 -10.52 7.90
N SER A 160 -4.39 -10.67 8.36
CA SER A 160 -5.47 -11.46 7.78
C SER A 160 -6.81 -10.86 8.21
N HIS A 161 -7.91 -11.42 7.74
CA HIS A 161 -9.24 -11.08 8.21
C HIS A 161 -10.13 -12.32 8.20
N ILE A 162 -10.93 -12.52 9.26
CA ILE A 162 -11.81 -13.70 9.39
C ILE A 162 -12.76 -13.85 8.22
N ASP A 163 -13.28 -12.75 7.65
CA ASP A 163 -14.20 -12.79 6.51
C ASP A 163 -13.52 -13.29 5.23
N HIS A 164 -12.19 -13.07 5.07
CA HIS A 164 -11.45 -13.64 3.95
C HIS A 164 -11.32 -15.15 4.08
N ILE A 165 -11.08 -15.66 5.29
CA ILE A 165 -11.09 -17.11 5.58
C ILE A 165 -12.46 -17.70 5.27
N LYS A 166 -13.55 -17.07 5.72
CA LYS A 166 -14.92 -17.49 5.44
C LYS A 166 -15.23 -17.45 3.93
N ALA A 167 -14.72 -16.47 3.19
CA ALA A 167 -14.89 -16.39 1.74
C ALA A 167 -14.21 -17.56 1.02
N VAL A 168 -12.98 -17.93 1.43
CA VAL A 168 -12.28 -19.11 0.88
C VAL A 168 -13.06 -20.39 1.18
N ILE A 169 -13.58 -20.57 2.41
CA ILE A 169 -14.41 -21.72 2.78
C ILE A 169 -15.66 -21.80 1.88
N ARG A 170 -16.39 -20.69 1.75
CA ARG A 170 -17.62 -20.61 0.92
C ARG A 170 -17.31 -20.95 -0.54
N LEU A 171 -16.25 -20.38 -1.11
CA LEU A 171 -15.83 -20.65 -2.48
C LEU A 171 -15.50 -22.14 -2.64
N SER A 172 -14.68 -22.70 -1.75
CA SER A 172 -14.22 -24.08 -1.83
C SER A 172 -15.39 -25.08 -1.71
N ALA A 173 -16.31 -24.85 -0.79
CA ALA A 173 -17.52 -25.66 -0.63
C ALA A 173 -18.42 -25.58 -1.88
N SER A 174 -18.60 -24.38 -2.47
CA SER A 174 -19.38 -24.20 -3.70
C SER A 174 -18.79 -24.94 -4.91
N GLN A 175 -17.48 -25.13 -4.94
CA GLN A 175 -16.76 -25.91 -5.97
C GLN A 175 -16.72 -27.41 -5.66
N GLY A 176 -17.36 -27.87 -4.59
CA GLY A 176 -17.57 -29.28 -4.29
C GLY A 176 -16.38 -29.97 -3.57
N VAL A 177 -15.45 -29.23 -2.97
CA VAL A 177 -14.40 -29.81 -2.14
C VAL A 177 -15.01 -30.51 -0.93
N LYS A 178 -14.65 -31.80 -0.70
CA LYS A 178 -15.28 -32.66 0.31
C LYS A 178 -14.59 -32.66 1.66
N ARG A 179 -13.31 -32.26 1.72
CA ARG A 179 -12.53 -32.23 2.95
C ARG A 179 -11.78 -30.90 3.04
N ILE A 180 -12.16 -30.06 3.98
CA ILE A 180 -11.58 -28.74 4.23
C ILE A 180 -11.20 -28.67 5.71
N TYR A 181 -9.91 -28.49 5.98
CA TYR A 181 -9.43 -28.18 7.31
C TYR A 181 -8.99 -26.74 7.41
N VAL A 182 -9.51 -26.04 8.44
CA VAL A 182 -9.11 -24.67 8.74
C VAL A 182 -8.11 -24.69 9.88
N HIS A 183 -6.94 -24.06 9.69
CA HIS A 183 -5.90 -23.93 10.69
C HIS A 183 -5.91 -22.49 11.18
N CYS A 184 -6.30 -22.31 12.44
CA CYS A 184 -6.57 -21.02 13.05
C CYS A 184 -5.35 -20.54 13.83
N PHE A 185 -4.71 -19.46 13.37
CA PHE A 185 -3.68 -18.79 14.12
C PHE A 185 -4.33 -17.71 14.97
N MET A 186 -4.15 -17.79 16.30
CA MET A 186 -4.81 -16.90 17.24
C MET A 186 -4.01 -15.62 17.44
N ASP A 187 -4.70 -14.48 17.52
CA ASP A 187 -4.10 -13.15 17.45
C ASP A 187 -3.64 -12.63 18.82
N GLY A 188 -4.51 -11.98 19.58
CA GLY A 188 -4.23 -11.45 20.91
C GLY A 188 -3.22 -10.30 20.96
N ARG A 189 -2.87 -9.73 19.79
CA ARG A 189 -1.93 -8.62 19.64
C ARG A 189 -2.52 -7.44 18.88
N ASP A 190 -3.19 -7.73 17.76
CA ASP A 190 -3.87 -6.72 16.94
C ASP A 190 -5.34 -6.56 17.41
N VAL A 191 -5.80 -7.47 18.25
CA VAL A 191 -7.09 -7.48 18.97
C VAL A 191 -6.84 -7.83 20.45
N PRO A 192 -7.84 -7.68 21.36
CA PRO A 192 -7.67 -7.98 22.78
C PRO A 192 -7.13 -9.40 23.04
N PRO A 193 -6.27 -9.59 24.07
CA PRO A 193 -5.48 -10.81 24.26
C PRO A 193 -6.26 -12.11 24.50
N THR A 194 -7.56 -12.04 24.78
CA THR A 194 -8.43 -13.19 25.06
C THR A 194 -9.75 -13.15 24.27
N SER A 195 -9.79 -12.37 23.17
CA SER A 195 -10.96 -12.29 22.30
C SER A 195 -11.08 -13.45 21.32
N GLY A 196 -10.04 -14.28 21.17
CA GLY A 196 -9.96 -15.36 20.20
C GLY A 196 -11.04 -16.42 20.33
N ILE A 197 -11.62 -16.61 21.53
CA ILE A 197 -12.73 -17.54 21.73
C ILE A 197 -13.99 -17.12 20.96
N GLU A 198 -14.22 -15.81 20.82
CA GLU A 198 -15.38 -15.28 20.08
C GLU A 198 -15.21 -15.52 18.58
N TYR A 199 -14.02 -15.24 18.04
CA TYR A 199 -13.69 -15.52 16.62
C TYR A 199 -13.71 -17.01 16.32
N MET A 200 -13.26 -17.85 17.25
CA MET A 200 -13.31 -19.32 17.07
C MET A 200 -14.75 -19.84 17.04
N LYS A 201 -15.65 -19.31 17.89
CA LYS A 201 -17.05 -19.66 17.88
C LYS A 201 -17.73 -19.21 16.59
N ASP A 202 -17.50 -17.95 16.19
CA ASP A 202 -18.05 -17.40 14.93
C ASP A 202 -17.59 -18.21 13.70
N LEU A 203 -16.31 -18.60 13.63
CA LEU A 203 -15.82 -19.47 12.56
C LEU A 203 -16.45 -20.86 12.62
N SER A 204 -16.58 -21.44 13.82
CA SER A 204 -17.14 -22.80 14.01
C SER A 204 -18.60 -22.85 13.62
N ASP A 205 -19.39 -21.86 14.02
CA ASP A 205 -20.80 -21.72 13.66
C ASP A 205 -20.98 -21.53 12.14
N PHE A 206 -20.13 -20.71 11.53
CA PHE A 206 -20.11 -20.54 10.08
C PHE A 206 -19.74 -21.85 9.36
N ALA A 207 -18.69 -22.54 9.82
CA ALA A 207 -18.19 -23.78 9.23
C ALA A 207 -19.22 -24.92 9.33
N ALA A 208 -20.03 -24.95 10.39
CA ALA A 208 -21.10 -25.95 10.57
C ALA A 208 -22.14 -25.93 9.44
N GLY A 209 -22.27 -24.81 8.73
CA GLY A 209 -23.13 -24.71 7.53
C GLY A 209 -22.59 -25.43 6.30
N PHE A 210 -21.37 -25.99 6.33
CA PHE A 210 -20.71 -26.60 5.18
C PHE A 210 -20.24 -28.01 5.52
N ALA A 211 -20.75 -29.01 4.79
CA ALA A 211 -20.35 -30.41 4.98
C ALA A 211 -18.84 -30.58 4.67
N GLY A 212 -18.13 -31.24 5.57
CA GLY A 212 -16.70 -31.56 5.38
C GLY A 212 -15.72 -30.47 5.77
N VAL A 213 -16.19 -29.37 6.35
CA VAL A 213 -15.35 -28.32 6.93
C VAL A 213 -15.14 -28.56 8.42
N SER A 214 -13.91 -28.49 8.89
CA SER A 214 -13.58 -28.62 10.32
C SER A 214 -12.28 -27.87 10.66
N VAL A 215 -12.10 -27.52 11.95
CA VAL A 215 -10.84 -26.97 12.44
C VAL A 215 -9.81 -28.09 12.58
N GLY A 216 -8.62 -27.91 12.01
CA GLY A 216 -7.53 -28.89 12.05
C GLY A 216 -6.49 -28.59 13.13
N VAL A 217 -5.99 -27.36 13.19
CA VAL A 217 -4.99 -26.91 14.18
C VAL A 217 -5.37 -25.53 14.71
N VAL A 218 -5.19 -25.33 16.01
CA VAL A 218 -5.22 -24.02 16.66
C VAL A 218 -3.84 -23.73 17.22
N SER A 219 -3.28 -22.56 16.91
CA SER A 219 -1.93 -22.16 17.35
C SER A 219 -1.88 -20.65 17.56
N GLY A 220 -1.29 -20.18 18.64
CA GLY A 220 -0.99 -18.75 18.78
C GLY A 220 -0.03 -18.27 17.70
N ARG A 221 -0.17 -17.01 17.32
CA ARG A 221 0.69 -16.37 16.31
C ARG A 221 2.17 -16.34 16.69
N TYR A 222 2.49 -16.44 17.97
CA TYR A 222 3.84 -16.56 18.49
C TYR A 222 4.61 -17.73 17.89
N TYR A 223 3.92 -18.84 17.56
CA TYR A 223 4.48 -20.04 16.95
C TYR A 223 4.33 -20.05 15.43
N ALA A 224 3.12 -19.80 14.95
CA ALA A 224 2.79 -19.97 13.53
C ALA A 224 3.15 -18.75 12.66
N MET A 225 3.50 -17.63 13.27
CA MET A 225 3.72 -16.35 12.58
C MET A 225 4.96 -15.63 13.13
N ASP A 226 6.03 -16.37 13.40
CA ASP A 226 7.34 -15.78 13.69
C ASP A 226 7.89 -15.04 12.47
N ARG A 227 8.79 -14.08 12.68
CA ARG A 227 9.47 -13.32 11.61
C ARG A 227 10.95 -13.03 11.94
N ASP A 228 11.43 -13.59 13.05
CA ASP A 228 12.74 -13.30 13.62
C ASP A 228 13.66 -14.53 13.55
N ASN A 229 13.31 -15.51 12.66
CA ASN A 229 14.00 -16.79 12.46
C ASN A 229 14.13 -17.62 13.76
N ARG A 230 13.09 -17.56 14.60
CA ARG A 230 12.98 -18.40 15.78
C ARG A 230 12.43 -19.78 15.41
N TRP A 231 13.24 -20.53 14.70
CA TRP A 231 12.85 -21.81 14.10
C TRP A 231 12.32 -22.83 15.11
N GLU A 232 12.75 -22.75 16.37
CA GLU A 232 12.22 -23.57 17.46
C GLU A 232 10.72 -23.33 17.72
N ARG A 233 10.21 -22.14 17.44
CA ARG A 233 8.78 -21.80 17.55
C ARG A 233 8.01 -22.27 16.32
N VAL A 234 8.52 -21.92 15.14
CA VAL A 234 7.90 -22.28 13.86
C VAL A 234 7.78 -23.78 13.72
N ARG A 235 8.79 -24.55 14.18
CA ARG A 235 8.78 -26.00 14.19
C ARG A 235 7.58 -26.57 14.94
N LEU A 236 7.21 -26.02 16.09
CA LEU A 236 6.06 -26.51 16.85
C LEU A 236 4.74 -26.40 16.07
N ALA A 237 4.57 -25.28 15.35
CA ALA A 237 3.41 -25.08 14.48
C ALA A 237 3.46 -26.03 13.25
N TYR A 238 4.64 -26.15 12.61
CA TYR A 238 4.84 -27.08 11.50
C TYR A 238 4.56 -28.54 11.91
N ASP A 239 5.09 -28.98 13.06
CA ASP A 239 4.89 -30.34 13.57
C ASP A 239 3.41 -30.65 13.84
N ALA A 240 2.64 -29.66 14.35
CA ALA A 240 1.20 -29.84 14.53
C ALA A 240 0.45 -29.93 13.19
N LEU A 241 0.84 -29.13 12.19
CA LEU A 241 0.23 -29.10 10.86
C LEU A 241 0.59 -30.32 10.01
N ALA A 242 1.85 -30.72 9.99
CA ALA A 242 2.37 -31.78 9.12
C ALA A 242 2.29 -33.16 9.76
N MET A 243 2.60 -33.29 11.06
CA MET A 243 2.80 -34.57 11.75
C MET A 243 1.75 -34.83 12.83
N CYS A 244 0.77 -33.94 13.02
CA CYS A 244 -0.21 -34.04 14.13
C CYS A 244 0.44 -34.08 15.51
N LYS A 245 1.63 -33.47 15.69
CA LYS A 245 2.34 -33.41 16.97
C LYS A 245 2.03 -32.10 17.69
N GLY A 246 1.50 -32.18 18.87
CA GLY A 246 1.13 -31.04 19.70
C GLY A 246 0.18 -31.45 20.81
N LEU A 247 -0.44 -30.45 21.42
CA LEU A 247 -1.57 -30.70 22.32
C LEU A 247 -2.77 -31.19 21.49
N THR A 248 -3.77 -31.78 22.14
CA THR A 248 -4.96 -32.28 21.45
C THR A 248 -6.23 -31.72 22.08
N ALA A 249 -7.23 -31.49 21.24
CA ALA A 249 -8.59 -31.11 21.66
C ALA A 249 -9.62 -31.75 20.71
N SER A 250 -10.87 -31.87 21.13
CA SER A 250 -11.92 -32.41 20.27
C SER A 250 -12.43 -31.41 19.22
N SER A 251 -12.24 -30.11 19.49
CA SER A 251 -12.67 -29.00 18.63
C SER A 251 -11.76 -27.78 18.78
N GLY A 252 -11.88 -26.81 17.84
CA GLY A 252 -11.17 -25.54 17.93
C GLY A 252 -11.56 -24.73 19.17
N THR A 253 -12.84 -24.70 19.51
CA THR A 253 -13.35 -24.01 20.70
C THR A 253 -12.75 -24.59 21.97
N GLU A 254 -12.76 -25.93 22.09
CA GLU A 254 -12.14 -26.61 23.23
C GLU A 254 -10.63 -26.33 23.33
N ALA A 255 -9.93 -26.27 22.20
CA ALA A 255 -8.51 -25.95 22.17
C ALA A 255 -8.21 -24.58 22.78
N VAL A 256 -8.99 -23.55 22.43
CA VAL A 256 -8.87 -22.19 23.00
C VAL A 256 -9.24 -22.17 24.48
N GLU A 257 -10.37 -22.80 24.88
CA GLU A 257 -10.79 -22.88 26.29
C GLU A 257 -9.75 -23.59 27.15
N ASN A 258 -9.16 -24.68 26.66
CA ASN A 258 -8.10 -25.40 27.33
C ASN A 258 -6.84 -24.56 27.50
N ALA A 259 -6.49 -23.74 26.50
CA ALA A 259 -5.38 -22.78 26.57
C ALA A 259 -5.61 -21.72 27.66
N TYR A 260 -6.79 -21.13 27.70
CA TYR A 260 -7.14 -20.15 28.74
C TYR A 260 -7.12 -20.77 30.14
N ARG A 261 -7.58 -22.02 30.31
CA ARG A 261 -7.46 -22.74 31.59
C ARG A 261 -6.01 -22.98 32.03
N ARG A 262 -5.06 -23.05 31.06
CA ARG A 262 -3.62 -23.12 31.34
C ARG A 262 -2.98 -21.75 31.60
N GLY A 263 -3.75 -20.64 31.52
CA GLY A 263 -3.24 -19.28 31.67
C GLY A 263 -2.56 -18.72 30.42
N GLU A 264 -2.74 -19.36 29.27
CA GLU A 264 -2.25 -18.87 27.98
C GLU A 264 -3.23 -17.81 27.43
N THR A 265 -2.72 -16.76 26.79
CA THR A 265 -3.52 -15.82 25.98
C THR A 265 -3.42 -16.21 24.51
N ASP A 266 -4.26 -15.61 23.68
CA ASP A 266 -4.39 -15.95 22.24
C ASP A 266 -3.04 -16.04 21.53
N GLU A 267 -2.18 -15.02 21.69
CA GLU A 267 -0.87 -14.95 21.06
C GLU A 267 0.01 -16.18 21.37
N PHE A 268 -0.13 -16.75 22.58
CA PHE A 268 0.75 -17.79 23.10
C PHE A 268 0.09 -19.17 23.20
N ILE A 269 -1.08 -19.38 22.61
CA ILE A 269 -1.72 -20.69 22.57
C ILE A 269 -0.78 -21.70 21.91
N LYS A 270 -0.41 -22.72 22.65
CA LYS A 270 0.44 -23.81 22.15
C LYS A 270 -0.25 -24.57 21.01
N PRO A 271 0.48 -24.94 19.95
CA PRO A 271 -0.10 -25.67 18.82
C PRO A 271 -0.88 -26.89 19.30
N THR A 272 -2.16 -26.94 18.94
CA THR A 272 -3.14 -27.92 19.39
C THR A 272 -3.84 -28.51 18.16
N VAL A 273 -3.76 -29.83 18.02
CA VAL A 273 -4.42 -30.62 16.96
C VAL A 273 -5.87 -30.88 17.36
N CYS A 274 -6.81 -30.60 16.47
CA CYS A 274 -8.23 -30.68 16.74
C CYS A 274 -8.89 -31.88 16.05
N GLY A 275 -9.73 -32.59 16.79
CA GLY A 275 -10.55 -33.70 16.28
C GLY A 275 -9.74 -34.81 15.63
N ARG A 276 -10.11 -35.19 14.41
CA ARG A 276 -9.46 -36.25 13.63
C ARG A 276 -8.62 -35.70 12.47
N PHE A 277 -7.98 -34.54 12.67
CA PHE A 277 -7.12 -33.99 11.64
C PHE A 277 -5.94 -34.95 11.33
N PRO A 278 -5.75 -35.33 10.05
CA PRO A 278 -4.76 -36.38 9.69
C PRO A 278 -3.36 -35.81 9.41
N GLY A 279 -3.14 -34.50 9.54
CA GLY A 279 -1.96 -33.79 9.05
C GLY A 279 -2.06 -33.45 7.55
N ILE A 280 -1.29 -32.43 7.14
CA ILE A 280 -1.11 -32.08 5.73
C ILE A 280 -0.31 -33.18 5.05
N LYS A 281 -0.78 -33.68 3.90
CA LYS A 281 -0.16 -34.79 3.16
C LYS A 281 0.29 -34.37 1.77
N SER A 282 1.23 -35.13 1.22
CA SER A 282 1.63 -34.95 -0.18
C SER A 282 0.43 -35.00 -1.11
N GLY A 283 0.39 -34.05 -2.04
CA GLY A 283 -0.70 -33.89 -3.00
C GLY A 283 -1.92 -33.16 -2.48
N ASP A 284 -1.96 -32.67 -1.23
CA ASP A 284 -3.01 -31.80 -0.74
C ASP A 284 -2.86 -30.35 -1.27
N SER A 285 -3.84 -29.52 -1.02
CA SER A 285 -3.80 -28.10 -1.36
C SER A 285 -3.77 -27.24 -0.10
N VAL A 286 -3.07 -26.13 -0.15
CA VAL A 286 -2.97 -25.15 0.93
C VAL A 286 -3.30 -23.74 0.42
N ILE A 287 -4.15 -23.01 1.13
CA ILE A 287 -4.39 -21.58 0.92
C ILE A 287 -4.05 -20.86 2.22
N PHE A 288 -3.02 -20.00 2.20
CA PHE A 288 -2.64 -19.18 3.34
C PHE A 288 -3.24 -17.78 3.19
N CYS A 289 -4.24 -17.46 4.03
CA CYS A 289 -5.09 -16.27 3.92
C CYS A 289 -4.43 -14.97 4.41
N ASN A 290 -3.24 -15.02 5.00
CA ASN A 290 -2.55 -13.80 5.40
C ASN A 290 -2.16 -12.98 4.17
N PHE A 291 -2.48 -11.68 4.19
CA PHE A 291 -2.13 -10.76 3.11
C PHE A 291 -0.90 -9.89 3.43
N ARG A 292 -0.43 -9.85 4.69
CA ARG A 292 0.83 -9.20 5.07
C ARG A 292 1.95 -10.23 5.12
N PRO A 293 3.06 -10.03 4.34
CA PRO A 293 4.06 -11.06 4.08
C PRO A 293 4.96 -11.41 5.27
N ASP A 294 5.33 -10.41 6.09
CA ASP A 294 6.44 -10.47 7.05
C ASP A 294 6.38 -11.68 8.00
N ARG A 295 5.18 -12.06 8.44
CA ARG A 295 4.95 -13.17 9.38
C ARG A 295 4.40 -14.45 8.73
N ALA A 296 4.27 -14.49 7.42
CA ALA A 296 3.80 -15.67 6.70
C ALA A 296 4.95 -16.44 5.99
N ARG A 297 6.09 -15.77 5.78
CA ARG A 297 7.24 -16.33 5.02
C ARG A 297 7.81 -17.57 5.64
N GLU A 298 8.09 -17.55 6.94
CA GLU A 298 8.83 -18.63 7.61
C GLU A 298 8.04 -19.95 7.57
N LEU A 299 6.78 -19.93 7.99
CA LEU A 299 5.95 -21.13 7.94
C LEU A 299 5.71 -21.61 6.51
N THR A 300 5.56 -20.71 5.54
CA THR A 300 5.43 -21.07 4.13
C THR A 300 6.68 -21.81 3.63
N ARG A 301 7.88 -21.29 3.92
CA ARG A 301 9.15 -21.95 3.54
C ARG A 301 9.28 -23.37 4.08
N CYS A 302 8.78 -23.62 5.29
CA CYS A 302 8.80 -24.97 5.85
C CYS A 302 8.08 -25.99 4.96
N PHE A 303 7.06 -25.58 4.21
CA PHE A 303 6.28 -26.47 3.34
C PHE A 303 6.78 -26.51 1.90
N VAL A 304 7.27 -25.38 1.35
CA VAL A 304 7.45 -25.24 -0.09
C VAL A 304 8.91 -25.13 -0.53
N ASP A 305 9.84 -24.80 0.39
CA ASP A 305 11.23 -24.56 0.04
C ASP A 305 12.04 -25.87 0.16
N PRO A 306 12.54 -26.45 -0.95
CA PRO A 306 13.38 -27.65 -0.92
C PRO A 306 14.71 -27.40 -0.19
N ASP A 307 15.23 -26.18 -0.22
CA ASP A 307 16.51 -25.78 0.37
C ASP A 307 16.35 -25.25 1.81
N PHE A 308 15.19 -25.44 2.42
CA PHE A 308 14.92 -25.00 3.79
C PHE A 308 15.88 -25.64 4.80
N ASP A 309 16.56 -24.83 5.60
CA ASP A 309 17.60 -25.21 6.54
C ASP A 309 17.31 -24.83 8.02
N GLY A 310 16.14 -24.21 8.30
CA GLY A 310 15.80 -23.73 9.64
C GLY A 310 15.69 -24.83 10.71
N PHE A 311 15.24 -26.03 10.34
CA PHE A 311 15.22 -27.22 11.19
C PHE A 311 15.08 -28.50 10.34
N ASP A 312 15.41 -29.63 10.95
CA ASP A 312 15.24 -30.95 10.29
C ASP A 312 13.77 -31.33 10.26
N ARG A 313 13.16 -31.26 9.08
CA ARG A 313 11.76 -31.64 8.83
C ARG A 313 11.52 -33.17 8.92
N TRP A 314 12.60 -33.97 8.92
CA TRP A 314 12.58 -35.45 8.93
C TRP A 314 12.92 -36.06 10.30
N ALA A 315 13.24 -35.21 11.31
CA ALA A 315 13.92 -35.66 12.52
C ALA A 315 13.20 -36.73 13.37
N ASP A 316 11.95 -37.04 13.06
CA ASP A 316 11.16 -38.00 13.85
C ASP A 316 10.76 -39.28 13.09
N GLU A 317 11.21 -39.49 11.85
CA GLU A 317 11.04 -40.75 11.14
C GLU A 317 12.13 -41.78 11.49
N LYS A 318 12.64 -41.74 12.72
CA LYS A 318 13.72 -42.65 13.18
C LYS A 318 13.34 -44.13 13.36
N GLU A 319 12.17 -44.58 12.95
CA GLU A 319 11.80 -46.00 13.00
C GLU A 319 11.84 -46.74 11.65
N SER A 320 12.20 -46.10 10.56
CA SER A 320 12.51 -46.79 9.30
C SER A 320 13.89 -46.38 8.79
N SER A 321 14.92 -46.82 9.51
CA SER A 321 16.29 -46.69 9.06
C SER A 321 16.61 -47.76 8.02
N ASP A 322 16.28 -47.51 6.78
CA ASP A 322 17.09 -47.99 5.67
C ASP A 322 17.98 -46.84 5.19
N ALA A 323 19.22 -47.16 4.98
CA ALA A 323 20.36 -46.30 4.75
C ALA A 323 20.29 -45.49 3.43
N ALA A 324 19.15 -44.87 3.12
CA ALA A 324 19.00 -43.90 2.05
C ALA A 324 19.19 -42.51 2.67
N GLY A 325 20.39 -41.96 2.52
CA GLY A 325 20.70 -40.59 2.97
C GLY A 325 19.64 -39.58 2.49
N LYS A 326 19.41 -38.57 3.32
CA LYS A 326 18.55 -37.42 2.95
C LYS A 326 18.80 -37.05 1.49
N ILE A 327 17.76 -37.11 0.67
CA ILE A 327 17.84 -36.62 -0.70
C ILE A 327 17.82 -35.09 -0.57
N SER A 328 18.98 -34.48 -0.72
CA SER A 328 19.10 -33.02 -0.81
C SER A 328 18.13 -32.51 -1.89
N GLY A 329 17.27 -31.55 -1.54
CA GLY A 329 16.27 -30.98 -2.46
C GLY A 329 14.89 -31.67 -2.48
N ALA A 330 14.65 -32.73 -1.66
CA ALA A 330 13.33 -33.32 -1.54
C ALA A 330 12.50 -32.68 -0.43
N LEU A 331 11.20 -32.45 -0.69
CA LEU A 331 10.25 -32.01 0.32
C LEU A 331 9.68 -33.22 1.08
N PRO A 332 9.55 -33.15 2.44
CA PRO A 332 8.86 -34.19 3.22
C PRO A 332 7.41 -34.38 2.78
N ILE A 333 6.77 -33.31 2.41
CA ILE A 333 5.43 -33.24 1.83
C ILE A 333 5.58 -32.69 0.41
N SER A 334 5.39 -33.54 -0.59
CA SER A 334 5.57 -33.21 -2.01
C SER A 334 4.23 -32.92 -2.69
N ASP A 335 4.30 -32.31 -3.89
CA ASP A 335 3.16 -32.10 -4.77
C ASP A 335 2.02 -31.27 -4.12
N LEU A 336 2.37 -30.35 -3.19
CA LEU A 336 1.42 -29.41 -2.64
C LEU A 336 1.05 -28.35 -3.70
N CYS A 337 -0.26 -28.13 -3.88
CA CYS A 337 -0.71 -26.91 -4.52
C CYS A 337 -0.82 -25.81 -3.45
N TYR A 338 0.21 -24.98 -3.33
CA TYR A 338 0.30 -23.99 -2.26
C TYR A 338 0.03 -22.56 -2.79
N VAL A 339 -0.98 -21.91 -2.23
CA VAL A 339 -1.39 -20.54 -2.62
C VAL A 339 -1.17 -19.60 -1.45
N CYS A 340 -0.38 -18.56 -1.69
CA CYS A 340 -0.24 -17.41 -0.82
C CYS A 340 -1.29 -16.35 -1.19
N MET A 341 -1.97 -15.76 -0.23
CA MET A 341 -2.96 -14.70 -0.52
C MET A 341 -2.32 -13.52 -1.24
N THR A 342 -1.11 -13.11 -0.82
CA THR A 342 -0.28 -12.09 -1.49
C THR A 342 1.11 -12.63 -1.73
N GLN A 343 1.97 -11.90 -2.43
CA GLN A 343 3.36 -12.29 -2.64
C GLN A 343 4.16 -12.13 -1.35
N TYR A 344 4.52 -13.26 -0.70
CA TYR A 344 5.30 -13.24 0.54
C TYR A 344 6.79 -13.00 0.31
N ASP A 345 7.33 -13.55 -0.76
CA ASP A 345 8.70 -13.36 -1.19
C ASP A 345 8.78 -13.60 -2.71
N VAL A 346 9.53 -12.77 -3.42
CA VAL A 346 9.75 -12.93 -4.89
C VAL A 346 10.47 -14.25 -5.19
N ALA A 347 11.37 -14.68 -4.28
CA ALA A 347 12.17 -15.89 -4.43
C ALA A 347 11.49 -17.15 -3.82
N MET A 348 10.25 -17.05 -3.32
CA MET A 348 9.54 -18.19 -2.73
C MET A 348 9.23 -19.23 -3.80
N PRO A 349 9.81 -20.47 -3.72
CA PRO A 349 9.54 -21.49 -4.72
C PRO A 349 8.18 -22.17 -4.49
N ASN A 350 7.67 -22.86 -5.50
CA ASN A 350 6.53 -23.77 -5.43
C ASN A 350 5.24 -23.15 -4.85
N VAL A 351 4.99 -21.87 -5.12
CA VAL A 351 3.78 -21.17 -4.69
C VAL A 351 3.09 -20.47 -5.85
N GLU A 352 1.76 -20.38 -5.77
CA GLU A 352 0.96 -19.45 -6.55
C GLU A 352 0.54 -18.27 -5.66
N VAL A 353 0.24 -17.11 -6.28
CA VAL A 353 -0.14 -15.89 -5.57
C VAL A 353 -1.52 -15.45 -6.02
N ALA A 354 -2.47 -15.38 -5.09
CA ALA A 354 -3.84 -15.00 -5.38
C ALA A 354 -3.99 -13.51 -5.74
N PHE A 355 -3.32 -12.64 -5.00
CA PHE A 355 -3.30 -11.20 -5.22
C PHE A 355 -1.84 -10.73 -5.38
N PRO A 356 -1.28 -10.78 -6.60
CA PRO A 356 0.08 -10.31 -6.85
C PRO A 356 0.18 -8.79 -6.60
N PRO A 357 1.41 -8.26 -6.35
CA PRO A 357 1.65 -6.84 -6.17
C PRO A 357 1.04 -6.01 -7.29
N GLN A 358 0.45 -4.88 -6.92
CA GLN A 358 -0.12 -3.95 -7.89
C GLN A 358 1.02 -3.16 -8.56
N THR A 359 1.13 -3.26 -9.86
CA THR A 359 2.03 -2.38 -10.63
C THR A 359 1.28 -1.09 -10.95
N ILE A 360 1.74 0.01 -10.37
CA ILE A 360 1.13 1.34 -10.58
C ILE A 360 1.86 2.01 -11.75
N LYS A 361 1.34 1.82 -12.95
CA LYS A 361 1.85 2.45 -14.19
C LYS A 361 1.18 3.79 -14.44
N ASN A 362 1.84 4.63 -15.23
CA ASN A 362 1.34 5.95 -15.62
C ASN A 362 0.95 6.80 -14.40
N THR A 363 1.83 6.83 -13.37
CA THR A 363 1.73 7.86 -12.34
C THR A 363 1.91 9.24 -12.96
N LEU A 364 1.50 10.30 -12.27
CA LEU A 364 1.65 11.67 -12.81
C LEU A 364 3.10 11.94 -13.23
N GLY A 365 4.09 11.54 -12.40
CA GLY A 365 5.50 11.72 -12.70
C GLY A 365 5.96 10.96 -13.94
N GLU A 366 5.60 9.69 -14.05
CA GLU A 366 5.92 8.84 -15.21
C GLU A 366 5.27 9.39 -16.49
N TYR A 367 4.01 9.80 -16.39
CA TYR A 367 3.27 10.33 -17.55
C TYR A 367 3.82 11.67 -18.02
N LEU A 368 4.10 12.62 -17.13
CA LEU A 368 4.73 13.91 -17.49
C LEU A 368 6.10 13.67 -18.17
N SER A 369 6.90 12.75 -17.64
CA SER A 369 8.18 12.36 -18.24
C SER A 369 8.03 11.80 -19.64
N SER A 370 7.02 10.96 -19.88
CA SER A 370 6.74 10.38 -21.20
C SER A 370 6.37 11.44 -22.26
N LEU A 371 5.83 12.57 -21.80
CA LEU A 371 5.53 13.75 -22.63
C LEU A 371 6.71 14.71 -22.80
N GLY A 372 7.87 14.40 -22.20
CA GLY A 372 9.06 15.25 -22.23
C GLY A 372 8.96 16.50 -21.36
N LEU A 373 8.07 16.51 -20.37
CA LEU A 373 7.89 17.64 -19.44
C LEU A 373 8.83 17.54 -18.25
N THR A 374 9.40 18.67 -17.86
CA THR A 374 10.31 18.78 -16.73
C THR A 374 9.52 18.93 -15.42
N GLN A 375 9.97 18.26 -14.36
CA GLN A 375 9.29 18.28 -13.08
C GLN A 375 10.25 18.40 -11.90
N LEU A 376 9.80 19.07 -10.84
CA LEU A 376 10.51 19.21 -9.58
C LEU A 376 9.70 18.58 -8.44
N ARG A 377 10.38 17.82 -7.58
CA ARG A 377 9.89 17.38 -6.27
C ARG A 377 10.63 18.14 -5.19
N ILE A 378 9.92 18.75 -4.26
CA ILE A 378 10.54 19.49 -3.17
C ILE A 378 9.77 19.31 -1.87
N ALA A 379 10.49 18.91 -0.83
CA ALA A 379 9.99 18.80 0.53
C ALA A 379 11.17 18.80 1.52
N GLU A 380 10.86 18.95 2.80
CA GLU A 380 11.84 18.67 3.84
C GLU A 380 11.95 17.15 4.15
N THR A 381 12.97 16.73 4.91
CA THR A 381 13.35 15.32 5.12
C THR A 381 12.17 14.42 5.45
N GLU A 382 11.28 14.84 6.36
CA GLU A 382 10.15 14.02 6.84
C GLU A 382 9.13 13.69 5.75
N LYS A 383 9.02 14.53 4.74
CA LYS A 383 8.04 14.37 3.65
C LYS A 383 8.66 14.16 2.27
N TYR A 384 10.00 13.99 2.22
CA TYR A 384 10.69 13.76 0.95
C TYR A 384 10.27 12.45 0.26
N ALA A 385 10.19 11.36 1.01
CA ALA A 385 9.72 10.07 0.46
C ALA A 385 8.27 10.15 -0.05
N HIS A 386 7.43 11.01 0.55
CA HIS A 386 6.04 11.16 0.16
C HIS A 386 5.89 11.81 -1.22
N VAL A 387 6.63 12.88 -1.50
CA VAL A 387 6.60 13.53 -2.83
C VAL A 387 7.45 12.81 -3.89
N THR A 388 8.23 11.78 -3.51
CA THR A 388 9.07 10.98 -4.41
C THR A 388 8.58 9.54 -4.52
N PHE A 389 9.01 8.66 -3.63
CA PHE A 389 8.73 7.23 -3.64
C PHE A 389 7.24 6.90 -3.69
N PHE A 390 6.45 7.41 -2.74
CA PHE A 390 5.02 7.12 -2.68
C PHE A 390 4.25 7.77 -3.83
N PHE A 391 4.56 9.01 -4.16
CA PHE A 391 3.96 9.73 -5.29
C PHE A 391 4.23 9.06 -6.64
N ASN A 392 5.39 8.40 -6.77
CA ASN A 392 5.78 7.64 -7.96
C ASN A 392 5.34 6.16 -7.92
N GLY A 393 4.36 5.82 -7.08
CA GLY A 393 3.78 4.47 -7.05
C GLY A 393 4.70 3.41 -6.44
N GLY A 394 5.58 3.77 -5.50
CA GLY A 394 6.53 2.88 -4.85
C GLY A 394 7.85 2.69 -5.64
N VAL A 395 8.16 3.60 -6.58
CA VAL A 395 9.40 3.56 -7.36
C VAL A 395 10.38 4.59 -6.83
N GLU A 396 11.53 4.14 -6.29
CA GLU A 396 12.56 5.02 -5.72
C GLU A 396 13.31 5.82 -6.80
N LYS A 397 13.56 5.19 -7.94
CA LYS A 397 14.31 5.82 -9.03
C LYS A 397 13.55 7.03 -9.59
N PRO A 398 14.19 8.21 -9.70
CA PRO A 398 13.57 9.36 -10.36
C PRO A 398 13.14 9.04 -11.78
N ASN A 399 11.99 9.57 -12.18
CA ASN A 399 11.58 9.52 -13.58
C ASN A 399 12.54 10.36 -14.44
N PRO A 400 12.66 10.12 -15.75
CA PRO A 400 13.35 11.05 -16.65
C PRO A 400 12.81 12.48 -16.48
N LEU A 401 13.69 13.49 -16.50
CA LEU A 401 13.33 14.91 -16.32
C LEU A 401 12.69 15.26 -14.95
N GLU A 402 12.85 14.41 -13.95
CA GLU A 402 12.44 14.64 -12.56
C GLU A 402 13.66 15.04 -11.74
N ASP A 403 13.71 16.30 -11.33
CA ASP A 403 14.67 16.80 -10.36
C ASP A 403 14.06 16.76 -8.95
N ARG A 404 14.93 16.62 -7.95
CA ARG A 404 14.54 16.50 -6.54
C ARG A 404 15.35 17.45 -5.67
N ILE A 405 14.68 18.22 -4.83
CA ILE A 405 15.30 19.08 -3.82
C ILE A 405 14.85 18.61 -2.44
N LEU A 406 15.80 18.12 -1.66
CA LEU A 406 15.62 17.78 -0.26
C LEU A 406 16.14 18.90 0.62
N ILE A 407 15.26 19.48 1.44
CA ILE A 407 15.64 20.43 2.48
C ILE A 407 15.74 19.67 3.81
N PRO A 408 16.87 19.74 4.52
CA PRO A 408 17.01 19.03 5.80
C PRO A 408 15.99 19.56 6.83
N SER A 409 15.27 18.64 7.48
CA SER A 409 14.43 19.00 8.65
C SER A 409 15.30 19.41 9.83
N PRO A 410 14.82 20.27 10.75
CA PRO A 410 15.60 20.71 11.90
C PRO A 410 15.93 19.54 12.83
N LYS A 411 17.16 19.54 13.35
CA LYS A 411 17.66 18.51 14.28
C LYS A 411 17.19 18.80 15.72
N VAL A 412 15.91 18.63 15.99
CA VAL A 412 15.30 18.77 17.30
C VAL A 412 14.72 17.43 17.79
N ALA A 413 14.51 17.29 19.09
CA ALA A 413 13.97 16.04 19.64
C ALA A 413 12.51 15.82 19.20
N THR A 414 11.71 16.88 19.20
CA THR A 414 10.32 16.92 18.73
C THR A 414 10.07 18.25 18.04
N TYR A 415 9.18 18.26 17.05
CA TYR A 415 9.00 19.44 16.17
C TYR A 415 8.20 20.57 16.83
N ASP A 416 7.57 20.37 17.98
CA ASP A 416 6.99 21.46 18.77
C ASP A 416 8.05 22.44 19.32
N LEU A 417 9.32 22.03 19.40
CA LEU A 417 10.44 22.90 19.76
C LEU A 417 10.85 23.87 18.65
N LYS A 418 10.49 23.56 17.40
CA LYS A 418 10.71 24.42 16.22
C LYS A 418 9.52 24.25 15.24
N PRO A 419 8.35 24.85 15.52
CA PRO A 419 7.12 24.61 14.77
C PRO A 419 7.17 25.04 13.30
N GLU A 420 7.95 26.05 12.97
CA GLU A 420 8.19 26.45 11.58
C GLU A 420 8.96 25.41 10.77
N MET A 421 9.60 24.45 11.45
CA MET A 421 10.43 23.42 10.85
C MET A 421 11.41 23.99 9.82
N SER A 422 11.37 23.55 8.57
CA SER A 422 12.16 24.12 7.46
C SER A 422 11.28 24.77 6.38
N ALA A 423 10.05 25.20 6.74
CA ALA A 423 9.10 25.76 5.76
C ALA A 423 9.64 27.03 5.04
N TYR A 424 10.42 27.86 5.74
CA TYR A 424 10.99 29.06 5.15
C TYR A 424 12.08 28.73 4.13
N GLU A 425 12.97 27.79 4.45
CA GLU A 425 14.04 27.30 3.58
C GLU A 425 13.46 26.59 2.33
N VAL A 426 12.40 25.80 2.50
CA VAL A 426 11.63 25.20 1.38
C VAL A 426 11.05 26.30 0.49
N THR A 427 10.49 27.35 1.09
CA THR A 427 9.90 28.48 0.37
C THR A 427 10.93 29.24 -0.45
N GLU A 428 12.08 29.57 0.13
CA GLU A 428 13.16 30.25 -0.58
C GLU A 428 13.70 29.41 -1.76
N ALA A 429 13.88 28.10 -1.54
CA ALA A 429 14.33 27.19 -2.58
C ALA A 429 13.33 27.09 -3.73
N VAL A 430 12.03 26.90 -3.42
CA VAL A 430 11.02 26.74 -4.47
C VAL A 430 10.77 28.05 -5.25
N ILE A 431 10.82 29.20 -4.61
CA ILE A 431 10.69 30.52 -5.29
C ILE A 431 11.80 30.69 -6.33
N LYS A 432 13.05 30.38 -5.97
CA LYS A 432 14.17 30.40 -6.91
C LYS A 432 13.93 29.51 -8.14
N GLU A 433 13.37 28.33 -7.93
CA GLU A 433 13.06 27.41 -9.03
C GLU A 433 11.84 27.87 -9.86
N ILE A 434 10.85 28.55 -9.26
CA ILE A 434 9.74 29.18 -9.98
C ILE A 434 10.27 30.29 -10.89
N GLU A 435 11.13 31.16 -10.37
CA GLU A 435 11.72 32.29 -11.10
C GLU A 435 12.64 31.83 -12.25
N SER A 436 13.24 30.64 -12.12
CA SER A 436 14.08 30.05 -13.16
C SER A 436 13.32 29.62 -14.41
N LEU A 437 11.98 29.43 -14.31
CA LEU A 437 11.10 28.88 -15.35
C LEU A 437 11.60 27.55 -15.94
N LYS A 438 12.40 26.78 -15.19
CA LYS A 438 12.99 25.52 -15.62
C LYS A 438 11.94 24.42 -15.73
N TYR A 439 10.97 24.38 -14.81
CA TYR A 439 10.04 23.26 -14.66
C TYR A 439 8.66 23.56 -15.23
N ASP A 440 8.08 22.54 -15.86
CA ASP A 440 6.69 22.55 -16.32
C ASP A 440 5.74 22.21 -15.15
N CYS A 441 6.20 21.35 -14.20
CA CYS A 441 5.43 20.94 -13.04
C CYS A 441 6.29 20.94 -11.76
N ILE A 442 5.73 21.43 -10.66
CA ILE A 442 6.38 21.46 -9.33
C ILE A 442 5.44 20.77 -8.33
N ILE A 443 5.94 19.77 -7.61
CA ILE A 443 5.23 19.11 -6.52
C ILE A 443 5.93 19.50 -5.21
N LEU A 444 5.22 20.24 -4.38
CA LEU A 444 5.70 20.78 -3.11
C LEU A 444 4.88 20.22 -1.96
N ASN A 445 5.53 19.83 -0.87
CA ASN A 445 4.89 19.46 0.39
C ASN A 445 5.43 20.31 1.54
N PHE A 446 4.53 20.84 2.38
CA PHE A 446 4.82 21.42 3.68
C PHE A 446 4.45 20.43 4.79
N ALA A 447 5.43 19.99 5.56
CA ALA A 447 5.29 18.97 6.60
C ALA A 447 4.64 19.43 7.90
N ASN A 448 4.54 20.73 8.10
CA ASN A 448 4.39 21.35 9.42
C ASN A 448 3.12 20.95 10.18
N ALA A 449 1.94 21.02 9.56
CA ALA A 449 0.68 20.78 10.24
C ALA A 449 0.56 19.32 10.71
N ASP A 450 1.13 18.38 9.95
CA ASP A 450 1.18 16.98 10.31
C ASP A 450 2.22 16.68 11.39
N MET A 451 3.49 17.02 11.13
CA MET A 451 4.59 16.65 12.00
C MET A 451 4.51 17.31 13.39
N VAL A 452 4.07 18.57 13.46
CA VAL A 452 3.85 19.25 14.74
C VAL A 452 2.55 18.77 15.38
N GLY A 453 1.51 18.46 14.58
CA GLY A 453 0.26 17.85 15.05
C GLY A 453 0.49 16.57 15.83
N HIS A 454 1.37 15.70 15.36
CA HIS A 454 1.75 14.46 16.04
C HIS A 454 2.37 14.65 17.42
N THR A 455 2.86 15.84 17.76
CA THR A 455 3.39 16.11 19.11
C THR A 455 2.30 16.29 20.16
N GLY A 456 1.06 16.56 19.75
CA GLY A 456 -0.05 16.87 20.65
C GLY A 456 0.03 18.27 21.28
N ASN A 457 1.03 19.08 20.89
CA ASN A 457 1.21 20.44 21.41
C ASN A 457 0.39 21.43 20.57
N PHE A 458 -0.77 21.83 21.09
CA PHE A 458 -1.71 22.69 20.40
C PHE A 458 -1.12 24.05 19.98
N ASP A 459 -0.44 24.75 20.92
CA ASP A 459 0.13 26.07 20.66
C ASP A 459 1.26 26.02 19.62
N ALA A 460 2.02 24.93 19.61
CA ALA A 460 3.04 24.69 18.60
C ALA A 460 2.42 24.42 17.21
N ALA A 461 1.34 23.64 17.15
CA ALA A 461 0.63 23.38 15.90
C ALA A 461 0.01 24.66 15.31
N VAL A 462 -0.55 25.55 16.13
CA VAL A 462 -1.00 26.88 15.71
C VAL A 462 0.13 27.65 15.04
N LYS A 463 1.30 27.73 15.68
CA LYS A 463 2.49 28.43 15.12
C LYS A 463 2.99 27.78 13.83
N ALA A 464 2.92 26.46 13.75
CA ALA A 464 3.31 25.67 12.57
C ALA A 464 2.45 26.06 11.36
N VAL A 465 1.14 26.09 11.53
CA VAL A 465 0.19 26.46 10.47
C VAL A 465 0.33 27.95 10.08
N GLU A 466 0.57 28.84 11.04
CA GLU A 466 0.85 30.26 10.76
C GLU A 466 2.15 30.49 9.97
N ALA A 467 3.18 29.66 10.20
CA ALA A 467 4.40 29.69 9.40
C ALA A 467 4.14 29.28 7.95
N VAL A 468 3.37 28.20 7.75
CA VAL A 468 2.94 27.75 6.42
C VAL A 468 2.10 28.80 5.71
N ASP A 469 1.17 29.49 6.40
CA ASP A 469 0.37 30.56 5.80
C ASP A 469 1.24 31.66 5.17
N LYS A 470 2.28 32.10 5.87
CA LYS A 470 3.24 33.09 5.35
C LYS A 470 3.99 32.59 4.12
N CYS A 471 4.37 31.31 4.11
CA CYS A 471 5.03 30.65 3.00
C CYS A 471 4.12 30.56 1.78
N VAL A 472 2.87 30.15 1.97
CA VAL A 472 1.84 30.08 0.93
C VAL A 472 1.67 31.43 0.25
N GLY A 473 1.54 32.52 1.01
CA GLY A 473 1.39 33.87 0.45
C GLY A 473 2.54 34.26 -0.48
N LYS A 474 3.78 33.99 -0.09
CA LYS A 474 4.98 34.26 -0.90
C LYS A 474 5.02 33.43 -2.19
N ILE A 475 4.77 32.13 -2.08
CA ILE A 475 4.81 31.21 -3.22
C ILE A 475 3.70 31.54 -4.23
N VAL A 476 2.48 31.79 -3.75
CA VAL A 476 1.35 32.18 -4.62
C VAL A 476 1.70 33.45 -5.41
N SER A 477 2.27 34.47 -4.74
CA SER A 477 2.69 35.71 -5.40
C SER A 477 3.74 35.46 -6.49
N SER A 478 4.77 34.65 -6.22
CA SER A 478 5.81 34.28 -7.19
C SER A 478 5.25 33.48 -8.37
N MET A 479 4.40 32.48 -8.10
CA MET A 479 3.78 31.65 -9.16
C MET A 479 2.89 32.47 -10.09
N LEU A 480 2.06 33.35 -9.55
CA LEU A 480 1.20 34.22 -10.37
C LEU A 480 2.03 35.24 -11.18
N ALA A 481 3.12 35.78 -10.63
CA ALA A 481 4.05 36.65 -11.35
C ALA A 481 4.75 35.89 -12.51
N ALA A 482 5.07 34.61 -12.34
CA ALA A 482 5.59 33.76 -13.40
C ALA A 482 4.52 33.31 -14.43
N GLY A 483 3.27 33.76 -14.29
CA GLY A 483 2.15 33.35 -15.14
C GLY A 483 1.72 31.91 -14.93
N GLY A 484 2.16 31.30 -13.84
CA GLY A 484 1.85 29.93 -13.44
C GLY A 484 0.49 29.77 -12.74
N GLN A 485 0.17 28.55 -12.37
CA GLN A 485 -1.06 28.19 -11.65
C GLN A 485 -0.77 27.14 -10.57
N ILE A 486 -1.61 27.10 -9.55
CA ILE A 486 -1.46 26.20 -8.40
C ILE A 486 -2.75 25.42 -8.16
N LEU A 487 -2.64 24.11 -7.93
CA LEU A 487 -3.61 23.36 -7.14
C LEU A 487 -3.05 23.26 -5.71
N MET A 488 -3.76 23.84 -4.75
CA MET A 488 -3.43 23.77 -3.32
C MET A 488 -4.37 22.79 -2.65
N THR A 489 -3.82 21.78 -1.98
CA THR A 489 -4.58 20.70 -1.30
C THR A 489 -3.86 20.25 -0.04
N ALA A 490 -4.41 19.23 0.63
CA ALA A 490 -3.73 18.42 1.64
C ALA A 490 -3.94 16.93 1.32
N ASP A 491 -3.24 16.07 2.00
CA ASP A 491 -3.27 14.62 1.79
C ASP A 491 -4.07 13.86 2.85
N HIS A 492 -4.23 14.42 4.03
CA HIS A 492 -5.10 14.00 5.14
C HIS A 492 -5.26 15.14 6.16
N GLY A 493 -6.07 14.93 7.20
CA GLY A 493 -6.17 15.83 8.32
C GLY A 493 -5.36 15.35 9.52
N ASN A 494 -4.87 16.30 10.35
CA ASN A 494 -4.20 16.10 11.62
C ASN A 494 -4.43 17.32 12.54
N ALA A 495 -3.88 18.50 12.19
CA ALA A 495 -3.95 19.71 13.00
C ALA A 495 -5.39 20.28 13.16
N ASP A 496 -6.35 19.78 12.42
CA ASP A 496 -7.78 20.11 12.55
C ASP A 496 -8.48 19.40 13.73
N VAL A 497 -7.82 18.38 14.35
CA VAL A 497 -8.32 17.65 15.55
C VAL A 497 -7.16 17.35 16.48
N MET A 498 -6.82 18.28 17.34
CA MET A 498 -5.69 18.18 18.30
C MET A 498 -6.13 17.78 19.71
N THR A 499 -7.45 17.81 20.02
CA THR A 499 -7.98 17.39 21.31
C THR A 499 -9.26 16.57 21.13
N ASP A 500 -9.45 15.57 22.00
CA ASP A 500 -10.70 14.82 22.11
C ASP A 500 -11.81 15.62 22.82
N GLU A 501 -13.00 15.02 22.97
CA GLU A 501 -14.14 15.64 23.66
C GLU A 501 -13.89 15.84 25.16
N SER A 502 -12.91 15.17 25.75
CA SER A 502 -12.49 15.29 27.13
C SER A 502 -11.35 16.30 27.33
N GLY A 503 -10.84 16.87 26.21
CA GLY A 503 -9.73 17.81 26.23
C GLY A 503 -8.33 17.18 26.26
N ASN A 504 -8.24 15.84 26.10
CA ASN A 504 -6.95 15.16 26.02
C ASN A 504 -6.30 15.41 24.65
N PRO A 505 -4.96 15.48 24.57
CA PRO A 505 -4.26 15.60 23.29
C PRO A 505 -4.56 14.43 22.35
N VAL A 506 -4.85 14.73 21.09
CA VAL A 506 -4.95 13.78 19.99
C VAL A 506 -3.73 13.96 19.10
N THR A 507 -3.00 12.87 18.86
CA THR A 507 -1.78 12.84 18.04
C THR A 507 -1.94 12.03 16.76
N SER A 508 -3.14 11.47 16.52
CA SER A 508 -3.47 10.71 15.33
C SER A 508 -4.10 11.61 14.26
N HIS A 509 -4.11 11.11 13.01
CA HIS A 509 -4.78 11.78 11.91
C HIS A 509 -6.30 11.85 12.11
N SER A 510 -6.97 12.72 11.38
CA SER A 510 -8.43 12.82 11.35
C SER A 510 -9.02 12.16 10.09
N THR A 511 -10.31 11.86 10.13
CA THR A 511 -11.08 11.40 8.96
C THR A 511 -11.72 12.54 8.19
N ASN A 512 -11.46 13.78 8.59
CA ASN A 512 -12.05 14.97 7.98
C ASN A 512 -11.60 15.14 6.51
N PRO A 513 -12.41 15.82 5.67
CA PRO A 513 -12.03 16.15 4.32
C PRO A 513 -10.88 17.17 4.31
N VAL A 514 -10.22 17.28 3.16
CA VAL A 514 -9.12 18.23 2.93
C VAL A 514 -9.52 19.28 1.88
N PRO A 515 -8.87 20.46 1.84
CA PRO A 515 -9.16 21.48 0.86
C PRO A 515 -8.66 21.13 -0.55
N LEU A 516 -9.30 21.69 -1.57
CA LEU A 516 -8.74 21.83 -2.91
C LEU A 516 -9.09 23.20 -3.45
N SER A 517 -8.07 23.99 -3.84
CA SER A 517 -8.26 25.31 -4.45
C SER A 517 -7.42 25.46 -5.72
N HIS A 518 -8.02 26.05 -6.76
CA HIS A 518 -7.33 26.34 -8.02
C HIS A 518 -6.99 27.83 -8.10
N ILE A 519 -5.72 28.16 -7.95
CA ILE A 519 -5.17 29.52 -7.89
C ILE A 519 -4.49 29.82 -9.22
N ALA A 520 -5.05 30.74 -9.98
CA ALA A 520 -4.56 31.16 -11.30
C ALA A 520 -5.07 32.56 -11.65
N ALA A 521 -4.51 33.18 -12.69
CA ALA A 521 -5.02 34.42 -13.24
C ALA A 521 -6.43 34.26 -13.86
N ASP A 522 -6.70 33.08 -14.47
CA ASP A 522 -8.02 32.68 -14.98
C ASP A 522 -8.40 31.33 -14.33
N PRO A 523 -8.93 31.35 -13.10
CA PRO A 523 -9.19 30.13 -12.35
C PRO A 523 -10.44 29.43 -12.86
N ARG A 524 -10.40 28.08 -12.93
CA ARG A 524 -11.53 27.22 -13.32
C ARG A 524 -12.34 26.81 -12.10
N THR A 525 -13.65 26.80 -12.24
CA THR A 525 -14.57 26.29 -11.21
C THR A 525 -14.26 24.83 -10.92
N LEU A 526 -14.30 24.44 -9.64
CA LEU A 526 -14.08 23.09 -9.17
C LEU A 526 -15.40 22.41 -8.82
N ALA A 527 -15.58 21.17 -9.28
CA ALA A 527 -16.70 20.33 -8.90
C ALA A 527 -16.53 19.82 -7.45
N GLY A 528 -17.66 19.62 -6.75
CA GLY A 528 -17.67 19.06 -5.39
C GLY A 528 -17.63 17.53 -5.37
N GLY A 529 -17.38 16.96 -4.18
CA GLY A 529 -17.44 15.52 -3.94
C GLY A 529 -16.23 14.71 -4.41
N GLY A 530 -15.09 15.38 -4.66
CA GLY A 530 -13.86 14.75 -5.12
C GLY A 530 -13.15 13.91 -4.05
N ARG A 531 -12.13 13.19 -4.49
CA ARG A 531 -11.21 12.35 -3.72
C ARG A 531 -9.77 12.71 -4.08
N LEU A 532 -8.80 12.28 -3.28
CA LEU A 532 -7.38 12.55 -3.55
C LEU A 532 -6.91 12.05 -4.93
N CYS A 533 -7.43 10.92 -5.39
CA CYS A 533 -7.10 10.38 -6.71
C CYS A 533 -7.60 11.23 -7.90
N ASP A 534 -8.44 12.23 -7.66
CA ASP A 534 -8.96 13.12 -8.68
C ASP A 534 -8.01 14.31 -8.96
N VAL A 535 -7.00 14.51 -8.10
CA VAL A 535 -6.04 15.64 -8.19
C VAL A 535 -5.19 15.56 -9.46
N ALA A 536 -4.51 14.44 -9.72
CA ALA A 536 -3.67 14.30 -10.92
C ALA A 536 -4.47 14.43 -12.23
N PRO A 537 -5.64 13.77 -12.41
CA PRO A 537 -6.51 14.01 -13.59
C PRO A 537 -6.92 15.48 -13.73
N THR A 538 -7.21 16.17 -12.60
CA THR A 538 -7.54 17.61 -12.60
C THR A 538 -6.35 18.45 -13.07
N MET A 539 -5.15 18.17 -12.57
CA MET A 539 -3.92 18.83 -13.01
C MET A 539 -3.70 18.67 -14.51
N LEU A 540 -3.75 17.42 -15.01
CA LEU A 540 -3.54 17.16 -16.43
C LEU A 540 -4.55 17.91 -17.30
N LYS A 541 -5.82 17.94 -16.92
CA LYS A 541 -6.86 18.68 -17.63
C LYS A 541 -6.60 20.19 -17.63
N LEU A 542 -6.18 20.78 -16.50
CA LEU A 542 -5.80 22.17 -16.38
C LEU A 542 -4.54 22.51 -17.20
N MET A 543 -3.61 21.57 -17.34
CA MET A 543 -2.43 21.69 -18.20
C MET A 543 -2.77 21.51 -19.70
N GLY A 544 -4.00 21.13 -20.05
CA GLY A 544 -4.42 20.84 -21.43
C GLY A 544 -3.85 19.51 -21.95
N LEU A 545 -3.53 18.58 -21.08
CA LEU A 545 -2.97 17.27 -21.38
C LEU A 545 -4.07 16.19 -21.37
N ALA A 546 -3.86 15.12 -22.15
CA ALA A 546 -4.72 13.95 -22.08
C ALA A 546 -4.53 13.22 -20.73
N ILE A 547 -5.58 12.55 -20.27
CA ILE A 547 -5.55 11.75 -19.05
C ILE A 547 -5.32 10.28 -19.48
N PRO A 548 -4.26 9.60 -18.99
CA PRO A 548 -4.02 8.20 -19.33
C PRO A 548 -5.14 7.30 -18.77
N ALA A 549 -5.42 6.21 -19.49
CA ALA A 549 -6.54 5.30 -19.15
C ALA A 549 -6.41 4.65 -17.76
N GLU A 550 -5.20 4.51 -17.26
CA GLU A 550 -4.92 3.99 -15.93
C GLU A 550 -5.31 4.94 -14.81
N MET A 551 -5.42 6.24 -15.07
CA MET A 551 -5.94 7.21 -14.11
C MET A 551 -7.46 7.19 -14.14
N THR A 552 -8.07 6.50 -13.18
CA THR A 552 -9.53 6.36 -13.07
C THR A 552 -10.19 7.43 -12.20
N GLY A 553 -9.41 8.38 -11.69
CA GLY A 553 -9.91 9.56 -11.00
C GLY A 553 -10.67 10.48 -11.98
N ASN A 554 -11.64 11.22 -11.46
CA ASN A 554 -12.46 12.14 -12.24
C ASN A 554 -11.87 13.56 -12.17
N PRO A 555 -11.56 14.23 -13.29
CA PRO A 555 -11.13 15.60 -13.25
C PRO A 555 -12.25 16.50 -12.73
N LEU A 556 -11.95 17.39 -11.79
CA LEU A 556 -12.90 18.24 -11.08
C LEU A 556 -13.11 19.62 -11.76
N VAL A 557 -12.65 19.80 -13.01
CA VAL A 557 -12.80 21.02 -13.81
C VAL A 557 -13.46 20.77 -15.15
#